data_ab2469f6c4f6d4b451e1ae39879ca22c
#
_entry.id   ab2469f6c4f6d4b451e1ae39879ca22c
#
_cell.length_a   1.000
_cell.length_b   1.000
_cell.length_c   1.000
_cell.angle_alpha   90.00
_cell.angle_beta   90.00
_cell.angle_gamma   90.00
#
_symmetry.space_group_name_H-M   'P 1'
#
loop_
_entity.id
_entity.type
_entity.pdbx_description
1 polymer ?
#
loop_
_entity_poly.entity_id
_entity_poly.type
_entity_poly.pdbx_seq_one_letter_code
_entity_poly.pdbx_strand_id
1 'polypeptide(L)'
;MKQFLRPILCGGVLAALLCTPSLAAEQGDFSLLVNGEPVAFTDAAPVLKDGRSFLPMAATFEALGFPANQITWNGETRTVTAVKSDVTYINFQGEQAQGDLTVHLAIGSNTFSVQYEGNTTAGPHGDTVQVVNDYTADAAPYIDAATSRTYIPVGLVADALGYRVAWDGETSTVIIDDVDAILAENTETYERMDQYLDYARKYSQGNYQVEGSYLLTSAPGEMESGAEIINTIGGDYNLISSQTAMQLDLGISIGGTIMGAPISPTDMNLDMRADLDTGLLYLYFQSEDLEYLLNNNVQVNGETIEFQIPDQWYSLDMKAVYDEAYGPGFYEELVALSAVSQEATFAQTLEELLKSDTLILTSTATTSDYLEALNQLLGDSHFQKSGSTYTSTLEQDGVTLLFHLYTSGGQVNGY
;
A
#
# COMPACT_ATOMS: atom_id res chain seq x y z
N MET A 1 -5.20 -5.60 18.73
CA MET A 1 -4.70 -5.79 17.39
C MET A 1 -4.55 -4.52 16.55
N LYS A 2 -5.40 -3.47 16.72
CA LYS A 2 -5.15 -2.10 16.19
C LYS A 2 -3.71 -1.57 16.42
N GLN A 3 -2.83 -2.38 17.01
CA GLN A 3 -1.59 -1.93 17.65
C GLN A 3 -0.32 -2.56 17.05
N PHE A 4 -0.41 -3.57 16.19
CA PHE A 4 0.77 -4.31 15.70
C PHE A 4 1.26 -3.89 14.33
N LEU A 5 0.36 -3.52 13.47
CA LEU A 5 0.73 -2.81 12.24
C LEU A 5 1.14 -1.37 12.52
N ARG A 6 0.96 -0.85 13.76
CA ARG A 6 1.33 0.53 14.07
C ARG A 6 2.83 0.84 14.05
N PRO A 7 3.76 -0.02 14.47
CA PRO A 7 5.18 0.23 14.17
C PRO A 7 5.50 -0.06 12.69
N ILE A 8 4.75 -0.95 12.03
CA ILE A 8 4.88 -1.21 10.58
C ILE A 8 4.05 -0.20 9.78
N LEU A 9 2.93 0.34 10.33
CA LEU A 9 2.08 1.41 9.76
C LEU A 9 2.41 2.84 10.28
N CYS A 10 3.24 3.03 11.26
CA CYS A 10 4.21 4.15 11.31
C CYS A 10 5.17 4.13 10.09
N GLY A 11 5.10 3.06 9.31
CA GLY A 11 5.23 2.89 7.90
C GLY A 11 4.47 3.86 6.99
N GLY A 12 3.83 4.90 7.47
CA GLY A 12 3.78 6.17 6.74
C GLY A 12 5.17 6.58 6.25
N VAL A 13 6.22 6.02 6.85
CA VAL A 13 7.59 6.09 6.36
C VAL A 13 7.80 5.20 5.12
N LEU A 14 7.27 3.98 5.02
CA LEU A 14 7.42 3.18 3.81
C LEU A 14 6.63 3.76 2.63
N ALA A 15 5.39 4.22 2.86
CA ALA A 15 4.61 4.94 1.85
C ALA A 15 5.22 6.30 1.50
N ALA A 16 5.79 7.04 2.47
CA ALA A 16 6.46 8.31 2.22
C ALA A 16 7.81 8.16 1.50
N LEU A 17 8.46 7.00 1.58
CA LEU A 17 9.71 6.72 0.85
C LEU A 17 9.47 6.40 -0.62
N LEU A 18 8.26 5.95 -0.98
CA LEU A 18 7.90 5.62 -2.36
C LEU A 18 7.13 6.75 -3.07
N CYS A 19 6.71 7.81 -2.36
CA CYS A 19 5.95 8.92 -2.92
C CYS A 19 6.80 10.18 -3.06
N THR A 20 7.30 10.48 -4.26
CA THR A 20 7.71 11.84 -4.63
C THR A 20 6.52 12.55 -5.29
N PRO A 21 6.02 13.70 -4.77
CA PRO A 21 4.91 14.41 -5.39
C PRO A 21 5.36 15.10 -6.67
N SER A 22 4.71 14.84 -7.77
CA SER A 22 4.91 15.53 -9.03
C SER A 22 3.61 16.15 -9.61
N LEU A 23 3.78 17.05 -10.53
CA LEU A 23 2.74 17.96 -11.05
C LEU A 23 1.96 17.32 -12.21
N ALA A 24 0.66 17.60 -12.26
CA ALA A 24 -0.31 17.08 -13.23
C ALA A 24 0.13 17.14 -14.70
N ALA A 25 0.00 16.01 -15.40
CA ALA A 25 0.21 15.91 -16.83
C ALA A 25 -1.04 16.31 -17.63
N GLU A 26 -0.81 16.94 -18.81
CA GLU A 26 -1.86 17.34 -19.74
C GLU A 26 -2.55 16.13 -20.39
N GLN A 27 -3.81 16.33 -20.83
CA GLN A 27 -4.69 15.38 -21.49
C GLN A 27 -4.04 14.76 -22.74
N GLY A 28 -3.51 13.53 -22.60
CA GLY A 28 -2.84 12.75 -23.64
C GLY A 28 -3.08 11.25 -23.45
N ASP A 29 -2.51 10.44 -24.33
CA ASP A 29 -2.55 8.97 -24.26
C ASP A 29 -2.09 8.48 -22.88
N PHE A 30 -2.85 7.58 -22.25
CA PHE A 30 -2.46 7.00 -20.98
C PHE A 30 -1.95 5.55 -21.16
N SER A 31 -1.15 5.10 -20.20
CA SER A 31 -0.53 3.78 -20.17
C SER A 31 -1.32 2.79 -19.29
N LEU A 32 -1.04 1.50 -19.44
CA LEU A 32 -1.55 0.45 -18.56
C LEU A 32 -0.39 -0.39 -18.06
N LEU A 33 -0.35 -0.60 -16.74
CA LEU A 33 0.44 -1.65 -16.11
C LEU A 33 -0.51 -2.75 -15.62
N VAL A 34 -0.11 -4.01 -15.79
CA VAL A 34 -0.78 -5.16 -15.19
C VAL A 34 0.25 -5.96 -14.42
N ASN A 35 0.04 -6.15 -13.13
CA ASN A 35 0.97 -6.80 -12.21
C ASN A 35 2.40 -6.21 -12.30
N GLY A 36 2.48 -4.87 -12.45
CA GLY A 36 3.76 -4.16 -12.61
C GLY A 36 4.35 -4.16 -14.02
N GLU A 37 3.81 -4.95 -14.96
CA GLU A 37 4.33 -5.05 -16.32
C GLU A 37 3.59 -4.14 -17.31
N PRO A 38 4.29 -3.39 -18.18
CA PRO A 38 3.64 -2.50 -19.13
C PRO A 38 2.93 -3.27 -20.25
N VAL A 39 1.68 -2.90 -20.51
CA VAL A 39 0.89 -3.48 -21.60
C VAL A 39 1.10 -2.71 -22.89
N ALA A 40 1.57 -3.40 -23.91
CA ALA A 40 1.76 -2.83 -25.23
C ALA A 40 0.45 -2.83 -26.05
N PHE A 41 -0.01 -1.67 -26.43
CA PHE A 41 -1.16 -1.51 -27.32
C PHE A 41 -0.69 -1.29 -28.77
N THR A 42 -0.74 -2.35 -29.58
CA THR A 42 -0.25 -2.30 -30.97
C THR A 42 -1.34 -1.93 -31.98
N ASP A 43 -2.62 -2.06 -31.59
CA ASP A 43 -3.77 -2.02 -32.49
C ASP A 43 -4.74 -0.86 -32.16
N ALA A 44 -4.92 -0.57 -30.88
CA ALA A 44 -5.74 0.53 -30.41
C ALA A 44 -5.19 1.02 -29.07
N ALA A 45 -5.10 2.34 -28.89
CA ALA A 45 -4.61 2.94 -27.64
C ALA A 45 -5.74 3.08 -26.60
N PRO A 46 -5.44 3.09 -25.30
CA PRO A 46 -6.37 3.49 -24.25
C PRO A 46 -6.93 4.89 -24.47
N VAL A 47 -8.14 5.17 -24.00
CA VAL A 47 -8.85 6.44 -24.25
C VAL A 47 -9.48 6.98 -22.97
N LEU A 48 -9.29 8.26 -22.72
CA LEU A 48 -10.07 9.00 -21.73
C LEU A 48 -11.33 9.58 -22.40
N LYS A 49 -12.50 9.15 -21.96
CA LYS A 49 -13.78 9.59 -22.51
C LYS A 49 -14.76 9.92 -21.39
N ASP A 50 -15.30 11.13 -21.44
CA ASP A 50 -16.26 11.64 -20.44
C ASP A 50 -15.74 11.50 -18.99
N GLY A 51 -14.43 11.74 -18.80
CA GLY A 51 -13.75 11.64 -17.51
C GLY A 51 -13.51 10.20 -17.02
N ARG A 52 -13.67 9.20 -17.88
CA ARG A 52 -13.46 7.77 -17.57
C ARG A 52 -12.42 7.15 -18.47
N SER A 53 -11.61 6.29 -17.91
CA SER A 53 -10.59 5.53 -18.62
C SER A 53 -11.21 4.29 -19.28
N PHE A 54 -11.01 4.17 -20.58
CA PHE A 54 -11.42 3.02 -21.37
C PHE A 54 -10.20 2.32 -21.98
N LEU A 55 -10.17 1.01 -21.88
CA LEU A 55 -9.11 0.16 -22.38
C LEU A 55 -9.55 -0.68 -23.58
N PRO A 56 -8.67 -0.91 -24.57
CA PRO A 56 -8.91 -1.89 -25.63
C PRO A 56 -9.12 -3.27 -25.04
N MET A 57 -10.32 -3.81 -25.18
CA MET A 57 -10.79 -5.00 -24.47
C MET A 57 -9.88 -6.22 -24.66
N ALA A 58 -9.53 -6.56 -25.90
CA ALA A 58 -8.76 -7.79 -26.17
C ALA A 58 -7.38 -7.74 -25.49
N ALA A 59 -6.63 -6.65 -25.72
CA ALA A 59 -5.30 -6.50 -25.12
C ALA A 59 -5.35 -6.48 -23.58
N THR A 60 -6.40 -5.89 -23.01
CA THR A 60 -6.59 -5.85 -21.56
C THR A 60 -6.86 -7.25 -21.01
N PHE A 61 -7.81 -7.99 -21.56
CA PHE A 61 -8.08 -9.36 -21.11
C PHE A 61 -6.89 -10.29 -21.32
N GLU A 62 -6.15 -10.17 -22.42
CA GLU A 62 -4.92 -10.95 -22.66
C GLU A 62 -3.86 -10.65 -21.60
N ALA A 63 -3.66 -9.37 -21.25
CA ALA A 63 -2.73 -8.97 -20.19
C ALA A 63 -3.16 -9.50 -18.80
N LEU A 64 -4.47 -9.65 -18.57
CA LEU A 64 -5.04 -10.23 -17.36
C LEU A 64 -5.04 -11.78 -17.38
N GLY A 65 -4.39 -12.39 -18.37
CA GLY A 65 -4.22 -13.84 -18.46
C GLY A 65 -5.39 -14.59 -19.08
N PHE A 66 -6.33 -13.90 -19.76
CA PHE A 66 -7.32 -14.58 -20.58
C PHE A 66 -6.70 -14.96 -21.93
N PRO A 67 -6.70 -16.24 -22.33
CA PRO A 67 -6.12 -16.63 -23.62
C PRO A 67 -6.88 -15.99 -24.79
N ALA A 68 -6.16 -15.46 -25.78
CA ALA A 68 -6.76 -14.77 -26.94
C ALA A 68 -7.83 -15.61 -27.67
N ASN A 69 -7.64 -16.93 -27.74
CA ASN A 69 -8.59 -17.86 -28.35
C ASN A 69 -9.83 -18.16 -27.48
N GLN A 70 -9.83 -17.69 -26.22
CA GLN A 70 -10.95 -17.79 -25.29
C GLN A 70 -11.72 -16.47 -25.15
N ILE A 71 -11.32 -15.43 -25.89
CA ILE A 71 -12.05 -14.16 -25.98
C ILE A 71 -12.90 -14.20 -27.26
N THR A 72 -14.21 -14.37 -27.12
CA THR A 72 -15.10 -14.57 -28.24
C THR A 72 -16.09 -13.41 -28.40
N TRP A 73 -16.42 -13.08 -29.63
CA TRP A 73 -17.38 -12.06 -30.02
C TRP A 73 -18.58 -12.66 -30.74
N ASN A 74 -19.78 -12.36 -30.26
CA ASN A 74 -21.02 -12.68 -30.96
C ASN A 74 -21.62 -11.41 -31.57
N GLY A 75 -21.56 -11.30 -32.89
CA GLY A 75 -22.03 -10.13 -33.62
C GLY A 75 -23.56 -9.96 -33.67
N GLU A 76 -24.35 -11.05 -33.50
CA GLU A 76 -25.83 -11.01 -33.50
C GLU A 76 -26.34 -10.40 -32.19
N THR A 77 -25.81 -10.87 -31.06
CA THR A 77 -26.19 -10.39 -29.73
C THR A 77 -25.36 -9.19 -29.27
N ARG A 78 -24.27 -8.88 -29.96
CA ARG A 78 -23.28 -7.87 -29.59
C ARG A 78 -22.70 -8.11 -28.20
N THR A 79 -22.36 -9.36 -27.92
CA THR A 79 -21.81 -9.80 -26.63
C THR A 79 -20.38 -10.30 -26.78
N VAL A 80 -19.62 -10.12 -25.73
CA VAL A 80 -18.28 -10.68 -25.55
C VAL A 80 -18.35 -11.71 -24.43
N THR A 81 -17.66 -12.82 -24.64
CA THR A 81 -17.40 -13.83 -23.62
C THR A 81 -15.90 -14.05 -23.55
N ALA A 82 -15.32 -13.88 -22.36
CA ALA A 82 -13.90 -14.18 -22.10
C ALA A 82 -13.80 -15.25 -21.01
N VAL A 83 -12.97 -16.28 -21.23
CA VAL A 83 -12.79 -17.39 -20.30
C VAL A 83 -11.34 -17.52 -19.88
N LYS A 84 -11.11 -17.67 -18.58
CA LYS A 84 -9.79 -17.96 -17.97
C LYS A 84 -9.94 -19.23 -17.14
N SER A 85 -9.15 -20.26 -17.43
CA SER A 85 -9.20 -21.54 -16.72
C SER A 85 -8.26 -21.56 -15.51
N ASP A 86 -8.48 -22.54 -14.62
CA ASP A 86 -7.65 -22.81 -13.44
C ASP A 86 -7.61 -21.64 -12.44
N VAL A 87 -8.69 -20.87 -12.32
CA VAL A 87 -8.82 -19.77 -11.37
C VAL A 87 -9.26 -20.31 -10.01
N THR A 88 -8.61 -19.84 -8.95
CA THR A 88 -9.06 -20.09 -7.57
C THR A 88 -10.15 -19.08 -7.20
N TYR A 89 -11.25 -19.54 -6.63
CA TYR A 89 -12.36 -18.70 -6.19
C TYR A 89 -12.99 -19.24 -4.91
N ILE A 90 -13.78 -18.42 -4.23
CA ILE A 90 -14.57 -18.84 -3.08
C ILE A 90 -15.95 -19.29 -3.57
N ASN A 91 -16.30 -20.53 -3.31
CA ASN A 91 -17.61 -21.08 -3.65
C ASN A 91 -18.71 -20.58 -2.69
N PHE A 92 -19.96 -20.92 -2.97
CA PHE A 92 -21.09 -20.48 -2.15
C PHE A 92 -21.11 -21.10 -0.73
N GLN A 93 -20.24 -22.06 -0.43
CA GLN A 93 -20.04 -22.64 0.90
C GLN A 93 -18.95 -21.91 1.70
N GLY A 94 -18.28 -20.92 1.08
CA GLY A 94 -17.15 -20.22 1.67
C GLY A 94 -15.84 -21.00 1.60
N GLU A 95 -15.74 -22.00 0.72
CA GLU A 95 -14.56 -22.83 0.55
C GLU A 95 -13.78 -22.44 -0.71
N GLN A 96 -12.46 -22.57 -0.69
CA GLN A 96 -11.66 -22.40 -1.90
C GLN A 96 -11.94 -23.53 -2.90
N ALA A 97 -12.18 -23.15 -4.14
CA ALA A 97 -12.40 -24.03 -5.26
C ALA A 97 -11.57 -23.59 -6.47
N GLN A 98 -11.34 -24.50 -7.41
CA GLN A 98 -10.70 -24.18 -8.69
C GLN A 98 -11.67 -24.45 -9.83
N GLY A 99 -11.61 -23.62 -10.85
CA GLY A 99 -12.47 -23.77 -12.02
C GLY A 99 -12.23 -22.70 -13.06
N ASP A 100 -13.18 -22.57 -13.99
CA ASP A 100 -13.14 -21.57 -15.04
C ASP A 100 -13.85 -20.29 -14.60
N LEU A 101 -13.21 -19.17 -14.90
CA LEU A 101 -13.77 -17.84 -14.77
C LEU A 101 -14.27 -17.39 -16.14
N THR A 102 -15.55 -17.07 -16.24
CA THR A 102 -16.16 -16.55 -17.46
C THR A 102 -16.71 -15.14 -17.23
N VAL A 103 -16.32 -14.20 -18.07
CA VAL A 103 -16.84 -12.84 -18.10
C VAL A 103 -17.77 -12.68 -19.30
N HIS A 104 -19.01 -12.24 -19.06
CA HIS A 104 -19.96 -11.90 -20.09
C HIS A 104 -20.32 -10.42 -20.07
N LEU A 105 -20.14 -9.74 -21.18
CA LEU A 105 -20.51 -8.34 -21.33
C LEU A 105 -21.22 -8.09 -22.65
N ALA A 106 -22.17 -7.12 -22.63
CA ALA A 106 -22.90 -6.70 -23.81
C ALA A 106 -22.55 -5.24 -24.15
N ILE A 107 -22.31 -4.98 -25.42
CA ILE A 107 -21.99 -3.63 -25.88
C ILE A 107 -23.18 -2.68 -25.69
N GLY A 108 -22.94 -1.59 -25.01
CA GLY A 108 -23.93 -0.58 -24.66
C GLY A 108 -24.72 -0.89 -23.38
N SER A 109 -24.44 -2.01 -22.70
CA SER A 109 -24.94 -2.31 -21.36
C SER A 109 -23.84 -2.06 -20.32
N ASN A 110 -24.17 -1.38 -19.24
CA ASN A 110 -23.29 -1.25 -18.10
C ASN A 110 -23.42 -2.41 -17.08
N THR A 111 -24.35 -3.37 -17.36
CA THR A 111 -24.46 -4.60 -16.57
C THR A 111 -23.71 -5.72 -17.28
N PHE A 112 -22.91 -6.45 -16.53
CA PHE A 112 -22.16 -7.62 -17.00
C PHE A 112 -22.17 -8.69 -15.91
N SER A 113 -21.87 -9.94 -16.28
CA SER A 113 -21.83 -11.05 -15.33
C SER A 113 -20.45 -11.72 -15.30
N VAL A 114 -20.07 -12.15 -14.12
CA VAL A 114 -18.89 -12.98 -13.86
C VAL A 114 -19.36 -14.31 -13.31
N GLN A 115 -18.95 -15.39 -13.95
CA GLN A 115 -19.34 -16.74 -13.59
C GLN A 115 -18.08 -17.56 -13.28
N TYR A 116 -18.10 -18.21 -12.12
CA TYR A 116 -17.11 -19.21 -11.76
C TYR A 116 -17.77 -20.59 -11.88
N GLU A 117 -17.13 -21.50 -12.60
CA GLU A 117 -17.61 -22.85 -12.82
C GLU A 117 -16.50 -23.85 -12.52
N GLY A 118 -16.67 -24.67 -11.48
CA GLY A 118 -15.68 -25.66 -11.05
C GLY A 118 -16.33 -26.99 -10.69
N ASN A 119 -15.53 -28.04 -10.77
CA ASN A 119 -15.95 -29.36 -10.32
C ASN A 119 -15.81 -29.44 -8.81
N THR A 120 -16.92 -29.60 -8.09
CA THR A 120 -16.85 -29.96 -6.67
C THR A 120 -16.80 -31.49 -6.54
N THR A 121 -15.82 -31.96 -5.76
CA THR A 121 -15.76 -33.38 -5.35
C THR A 121 -16.73 -33.74 -4.23
N ALA A 122 -17.57 -32.80 -3.81
CA ALA A 122 -18.36 -32.90 -2.58
C ALA A 122 -19.74 -33.55 -2.74
N GLY A 123 -20.15 -33.91 -3.97
CA GLY A 123 -21.45 -34.54 -4.22
C GLY A 123 -21.33 -35.96 -4.77
N PRO A 124 -22.31 -36.86 -4.52
CA PRO A 124 -22.30 -38.22 -5.08
C PRO A 124 -22.45 -38.27 -6.61
N HIS A 125 -22.59 -37.14 -7.28
CA HIS A 125 -22.80 -37.02 -8.73
C HIS A 125 -21.80 -36.09 -9.43
N GLY A 126 -20.79 -35.51 -8.74
CA GLY A 126 -19.82 -34.62 -9.37
C GLY A 126 -20.44 -33.35 -9.97
N ASP A 127 -21.32 -32.72 -9.20
CA ASP A 127 -22.08 -31.56 -9.69
C ASP A 127 -21.13 -30.38 -9.92
N THR A 128 -21.23 -29.76 -11.07
CA THR A 128 -20.57 -28.48 -11.40
C THR A 128 -21.23 -27.38 -10.56
N VAL A 129 -20.47 -26.66 -9.77
CA VAL A 129 -20.98 -25.53 -9.00
C VAL A 129 -20.70 -24.24 -9.75
N GLN A 130 -21.75 -23.51 -10.02
CA GLN A 130 -21.70 -22.18 -10.63
C GLN A 130 -21.92 -21.12 -9.58
N VAL A 131 -21.00 -20.15 -9.51
CA VAL A 131 -21.20 -18.89 -8.80
C VAL A 131 -21.33 -17.82 -9.88
N VAL A 132 -22.48 -17.15 -9.94
CA VAL A 132 -22.75 -16.09 -10.90
C VAL A 132 -22.98 -14.79 -10.14
N ASN A 133 -22.19 -13.77 -10.46
CA ASN A 133 -22.32 -12.45 -9.90
C ASN A 133 -22.61 -11.45 -11.02
N ASP A 134 -23.65 -10.64 -10.85
CA ASP A 134 -23.97 -9.54 -11.74
C ASP A 134 -23.41 -8.24 -11.16
N TYR A 135 -22.72 -7.48 -12.00
CA TYR A 135 -22.10 -6.22 -11.65
C TYR A 135 -22.62 -5.10 -12.53
N THR A 136 -22.61 -3.89 -11.99
CA THR A 136 -22.97 -2.68 -12.74
C THR A 136 -21.80 -1.72 -12.75
N ALA A 137 -21.16 -1.56 -13.92
CA ALA A 137 -20.12 -0.58 -14.11
C ALA A 137 -20.69 0.85 -14.21
N ASP A 138 -19.87 1.83 -13.97
CA ASP A 138 -20.20 3.24 -14.09
C ASP A 138 -20.35 3.72 -15.55
N ALA A 139 -19.88 2.91 -16.51
CA ALA A 139 -20.02 3.14 -17.95
C ALA A 139 -20.17 1.84 -18.72
N ALA A 140 -20.80 1.91 -19.90
CA ALA A 140 -20.99 0.76 -20.76
C ALA A 140 -19.81 0.54 -21.71
N PRO A 141 -19.40 -0.71 -22.00
CA PRO A 141 -18.52 -1.04 -23.10
C PRO A 141 -19.05 -0.51 -24.44
N TYR A 142 -18.17 -0.05 -25.32
CA TYR A 142 -18.56 0.46 -26.62
C TYR A 142 -17.61 0.00 -27.73
N ILE A 143 -18.10 0.07 -28.98
CA ILE A 143 -17.26 -0.13 -30.15
C ILE A 143 -16.93 1.26 -30.71
N ASP A 144 -15.66 1.56 -30.83
CA ASP A 144 -15.21 2.78 -31.49
C ASP A 144 -15.40 2.66 -33.02
N ALA A 145 -16.13 3.61 -33.60
CA ALA A 145 -16.46 3.58 -35.01
C ALA A 145 -15.27 3.78 -35.95
N ALA A 146 -14.22 4.47 -35.46
CA ALA A 146 -13.04 4.77 -36.26
C ALA A 146 -12.10 3.56 -36.35
N THR A 147 -11.89 2.84 -35.25
CA THR A 147 -10.98 1.71 -35.14
C THR A 147 -11.68 0.36 -35.27
N SER A 148 -13.00 0.31 -35.09
CA SER A 148 -13.81 -0.91 -34.98
C SER A 148 -13.36 -1.80 -33.82
N ARG A 149 -12.77 -1.20 -32.77
CA ARG A 149 -12.32 -1.92 -31.58
C ARG A 149 -13.29 -1.76 -30.43
N THR A 150 -13.39 -2.79 -29.60
CA THR A 150 -14.21 -2.77 -28.39
C THR A 150 -13.39 -2.19 -27.23
N TYR A 151 -14.00 -1.26 -26.53
CA TYR A 151 -13.43 -0.63 -25.35
C TYR A 151 -14.27 -0.96 -24.12
N ILE A 152 -13.61 -1.25 -23.01
CA ILE A 152 -14.20 -1.52 -21.71
C ILE A 152 -13.78 -0.46 -20.70
N PRO A 153 -14.67 -0.01 -19.79
CA PRO A 153 -14.28 0.87 -18.71
C PRO A 153 -13.39 0.15 -17.70
N VAL A 154 -12.39 0.85 -17.16
CA VAL A 154 -11.43 0.28 -16.22
C VAL A 154 -12.12 -0.24 -14.95
N GLY A 155 -13.09 0.51 -14.41
CA GLY A 155 -13.85 0.09 -13.22
C GLY A 155 -14.54 -1.26 -13.35
N LEU A 156 -14.91 -1.66 -14.57
CA LEU A 156 -15.47 -2.99 -14.84
C LEU A 156 -14.49 -4.10 -14.46
N VAL A 157 -13.21 -3.92 -14.73
CA VAL A 157 -12.17 -4.92 -14.43
C VAL A 157 -11.98 -5.07 -12.93
N ALA A 158 -11.92 -3.95 -12.20
CA ALA A 158 -11.79 -3.94 -10.75
C ALA A 158 -12.97 -4.67 -10.07
N ASP A 159 -14.18 -4.23 -10.40
CA ASP A 159 -15.39 -4.73 -9.76
C ASP A 159 -15.67 -6.19 -10.10
N ALA A 160 -15.39 -6.60 -11.36
CA ALA A 160 -15.69 -7.93 -11.85
C ALA A 160 -14.72 -9.01 -11.37
N LEU A 161 -13.46 -8.69 -11.37
CA LEU A 161 -12.38 -9.67 -11.18
C LEU A 161 -11.75 -9.60 -9.79
N GLY A 162 -12.15 -8.61 -8.98
CA GLY A 162 -11.55 -8.37 -7.67
C GLY A 162 -10.09 -7.92 -7.75
N TYR A 163 -9.69 -7.34 -8.90
CA TYR A 163 -8.35 -6.82 -9.08
C TYR A 163 -8.23 -5.43 -8.46
N ARG A 164 -7.07 -5.14 -7.95
CA ARG A 164 -6.75 -3.80 -7.48
C ARG A 164 -6.51 -2.88 -8.66
N VAL A 165 -7.18 -1.71 -8.66
CA VAL A 165 -7.01 -0.70 -9.72
C VAL A 165 -6.63 0.63 -9.11
N ALA A 166 -5.62 1.29 -9.68
CA ALA A 166 -5.19 2.62 -9.30
C ALA A 166 -4.93 3.50 -10.54
N TRP A 167 -4.90 4.81 -10.32
CA TRP A 167 -4.54 5.81 -11.31
C TRP A 167 -3.34 6.62 -10.84
N ASP A 168 -2.24 6.52 -11.58
CA ASP A 168 -1.08 7.39 -11.41
C ASP A 168 -1.25 8.64 -12.28
N GLY A 169 -1.62 9.74 -11.64
CA GLY A 169 -1.86 11.02 -12.34
C GLY A 169 -0.60 11.68 -12.88
N GLU A 170 0.59 11.33 -12.36
CA GLU A 170 1.86 11.90 -12.81
C GLU A 170 2.27 11.37 -14.18
N THR A 171 2.18 10.07 -14.34
CA THR A 171 2.57 9.37 -15.56
C THR A 171 1.38 9.10 -16.47
N SER A 172 0.16 9.49 -16.04
CA SER A 172 -1.09 9.12 -16.72
C SER A 172 -1.17 7.61 -16.96
N THR A 173 -0.98 6.82 -15.89
CA THR A 173 -0.94 5.37 -15.98
C THR A 173 -2.06 4.75 -15.16
N VAL A 174 -2.82 3.85 -15.77
CA VAL A 174 -3.70 2.90 -15.06
C VAL A 174 -2.87 1.72 -14.58
N ILE A 175 -3.05 1.32 -13.34
CA ILE A 175 -2.40 0.15 -12.73
C ILE A 175 -3.50 -0.83 -12.39
N ILE A 176 -3.36 -2.09 -12.83
CA ILE A 176 -4.28 -3.19 -12.51
C ILE A 176 -3.44 -4.34 -11.97
N ASP A 177 -3.67 -4.71 -10.71
CA ASP A 177 -2.92 -5.78 -10.05
C ASP A 177 -3.85 -6.91 -9.61
N ASP A 178 -3.55 -8.13 -10.09
CA ASP A 178 -4.08 -9.40 -9.56
C ASP A 178 -3.22 -9.78 -8.34
N VAL A 179 -3.62 -9.26 -7.17
CA VAL A 179 -2.84 -9.45 -5.93
C VAL A 179 -2.69 -10.93 -5.58
N ASP A 180 -3.72 -11.74 -5.87
CA ASP A 180 -3.67 -13.18 -5.60
C ASP A 180 -2.63 -13.88 -6.50
N ALA A 181 -2.54 -13.48 -7.77
CA ALA A 181 -1.52 -14.01 -8.68
C ALA A 181 -0.10 -13.56 -8.25
N ILE A 182 0.07 -12.29 -7.87
CA ILE A 182 1.35 -11.77 -7.37
C ILE A 182 1.79 -12.54 -6.10
N LEU A 183 0.87 -12.77 -5.17
CA LEU A 183 1.15 -13.53 -3.95
C LEU A 183 1.42 -15.02 -4.21
N ALA A 184 0.76 -15.61 -5.22
CA ALA A 184 1.00 -17.02 -5.58
C ALA A 184 2.43 -17.27 -6.11
N GLU A 185 3.08 -16.27 -6.67
CA GLU A 185 4.48 -16.31 -7.11
C GLU A 185 5.47 -16.06 -5.96
N ASN A 186 4.98 -15.55 -4.82
CA ASN A 186 5.82 -15.27 -3.67
C ASN A 186 6.23 -16.58 -2.97
N THR A 187 7.53 -16.82 -2.90
CA THR A 187 8.13 -18.00 -2.24
C THR A 187 8.67 -17.72 -0.85
N GLU A 188 8.56 -16.46 -0.38
CA GLU A 188 9.08 -16.06 0.92
C GLU A 188 8.20 -16.63 2.05
N THR A 189 8.83 -16.91 3.20
CA THR A 189 8.18 -17.35 4.43
C THR A 189 8.35 -16.31 5.52
N TYR A 190 7.45 -16.31 6.52
CA TYR A 190 7.41 -15.28 7.55
C TYR A 190 7.28 -15.87 8.95
N GLU A 191 7.93 -17.01 9.22
CA GLU A 191 7.85 -17.69 10.54
C GLU A 191 8.31 -16.78 11.69
N ARG A 192 9.31 -15.90 11.45
CA ARG A 192 9.77 -14.94 12.47
C ARG A 192 8.77 -13.85 12.74
N MET A 193 8.08 -13.42 11.69
CA MET A 193 7.02 -12.43 11.82
C MET A 193 5.78 -13.01 12.50
N ASP A 194 5.46 -14.28 12.26
CA ASP A 194 4.42 -14.99 13.03
C ASP A 194 4.78 -15.08 14.51
N GLN A 195 6.05 -15.41 14.85
CA GLN A 195 6.52 -15.38 16.24
C GLN A 195 6.45 -13.97 16.85
N TYR A 196 6.76 -12.94 16.07
CA TYR A 196 6.60 -11.55 16.49
C TYR A 196 5.14 -11.21 16.75
N LEU A 197 4.22 -11.59 15.87
CA LEU A 197 2.78 -11.41 16.07
C LEU A 197 2.29 -12.13 17.34
N ASP A 198 2.75 -13.36 17.57
CA ASP A 198 2.41 -14.11 18.77
C ASP A 198 2.94 -13.46 20.05
N TYR A 199 4.17 -12.97 20.02
CA TYR A 199 4.74 -12.20 21.13
C TYR A 199 3.91 -10.95 21.38
N ALA A 200 3.65 -10.23 20.35
CA ALA A 200 2.94 -8.99 20.40
C ALA A 200 1.48 -9.17 20.87
N ARG A 201 0.78 -10.23 20.46
CA ARG A 201 -0.58 -10.59 20.90
C ARG A 201 -0.68 -10.83 22.41
N LYS A 202 0.37 -11.34 23.05
CA LYS A 202 0.39 -11.53 24.51
C LYS A 202 0.25 -10.23 25.29
N TYR A 203 0.68 -9.13 24.69
CA TYR A 203 0.70 -7.80 25.32
C TYR A 203 -0.41 -6.87 24.83
N SER A 204 -1.18 -7.29 23.81
CA SER A 204 -2.21 -6.44 23.19
C SER A 204 -3.56 -6.44 23.89
N GLN A 205 -3.79 -7.33 24.83
CA GLN A 205 -5.05 -7.41 25.57
C GLN A 205 -5.09 -6.43 26.75
N GLY A 206 -4.92 -5.15 26.49
CA GLY A 206 -4.95 -4.13 27.53
C GLY A 206 -4.22 -2.86 27.16
N ASN A 207 -4.00 -2.02 28.13
CA ASN A 207 -3.14 -0.87 27.98
C ASN A 207 -1.69 -1.35 28.04
N TYR A 208 -0.86 -0.87 27.13
CA TYR A 208 0.57 -1.17 27.14
C TYR A 208 1.38 0.10 26.95
N GLN A 209 2.63 0.02 27.39
CA GLN A 209 3.64 1.06 27.20
C GLN A 209 4.84 0.42 26.49
N VAL A 210 5.36 1.12 25.51
CA VAL A 210 6.58 0.76 24.78
C VAL A 210 7.54 1.94 24.84
N GLU A 211 8.75 1.70 25.28
CA GLU A 211 9.84 2.67 25.27
C GLU A 211 10.94 2.15 24.36
N GLY A 212 11.53 3.03 23.58
CA GLY A 212 12.61 2.66 22.66
C GLY A 212 13.34 3.85 22.09
N SER A 213 14.29 3.56 21.22
CA SER A 213 15.02 4.55 20.44
C SER A 213 15.07 4.17 18.97
N TYR A 214 15.27 5.14 18.12
CA TYR A 214 15.40 4.94 16.68
C TYR A 214 16.55 5.80 16.13
N LEU A 215 17.15 5.32 15.03
CA LEU A 215 18.16 6.04 14.29
C LEU A 215 18.03 5.72 12.80
N LEU A 216 17.80 6.77 12.01
CA LEU A 216 17.84 6.72 10.56
C LEU A 216 19.12 7.41 10.10
N THR A 217 19.86 6.79 9.19
CA THR A 217 21.09 7.35 8.64
C THR A 217 20.99 7.34 7.13
N SER A 218 21.20 8.50 6.49
CA SER A 218 21.25 8.55 5.03
C SER A 218 22.51 7.83 4.49
N ALA A 219 22.45 7.34 3.26
CA ALA A 219 23.67 7.01 2.54
C ALA A 219 24.57 8.26 2.42
N PRO A 220 25.89 8.08 2.30
CA PRO A 220 26.79 9.20 2.06
C PRO A 220 26.40 9.95 0.79
N GLY A 221 26.15 11.25 0.91
CA GLY A 221 25.87 12.16 -0.20
C GLY A 221 26.99 13.17 -0.38
N GLU A 222 26.98 13.91 -1.48
CA GLU A 222 27.92 15.01 -1.73
C GLU A 222 27.17 16.35 -1.80
N MET A 223 27.70 17.36 -1.11
CA MET A 223 27.25 18.73 -1.24
C MET A 223 27.73 19.33 -2.58
N GLU A 224 27.15 20.45 -3.03
CA GLU A 224 27.63 21.20 -4.19
C GLU A 224 29.12 21.58 -4.11
N SER A 225 29.66 21.67 -2.90
CA SER A 225 31.09 21.90 -2.61
C SER A 225 31.98 20.68 -2.82
N GLY A 226 31.42 19.49 -3.08
CA GLY A 226 32.12 18.20 -3.13
C GLY A 226 32.45 17.62 -1.74
N ALA A 227 31.87 18.17 -0.66
CA ALA A 227 32.03 17.61 0.68
C ALA A 227 31.05 16.47 0.91
N GLU A 228 31.54 15.36 1.46
CA GLU A 228 30.69 14.25 1.89
C GLU A 228 29.82 14.69 3.06
N ILE A 229 28.52 14.35 2.98
CA ILE A 229 27.53 14.57 4.04
C ILE A 229 26.80 13.26 4.34
N ILE A 230 26.61 12.99 5.62
CA ILE A 230 25.74 11.92 6.13
C ILE A 230 24.76 12.58 7.09
N ASN A 231 23.47 12.43 6.83
CA ASN A 231 22.44 12.94 7.71
C ASN A 231 21.93 11.83 8.64
N THR A 232 21.57 12.21 9.86
CA THR A 232 20.96 11.32 10.84
C THR A 232 19.68 11.93 11.38
N ILE A 233 18.65 11.11 11.58
CA ILE A 233 17.46 11.44 12.33
C ILE A 233 17.28 10.34 13.36
N GLY A 234 17.29 10.67 14.64
CA GLY A 234 17.16 9.71 15.71
C GLY A 234 16.50 10.30 16.94
N GLY A 235 16.29 9.47 17.93
CA GLY A 235 15.71 9.89 19.20
C GLY A 235 15.11 8.75 19.99
N ASP A 236 14.51 9.11 21.11
CA ASP A 236 13.80 8.18 21.98
C ASP A 236 12.29 8.36 21.82
N TYR A 237 11.54 7.30 22.07
CA TYR A 237 10.07 7.37 22.08
C TYR A 237 9.48 6.64 23.29
N ASN A 238 8.32 7.13 23.72
CA ASN A 238 7.48 6.48 24.71
C ASN A 238 6.05 6.44 24.17
N LEU A 239 5.57 5.25 23.87
CA LEU A 239 4.23 5.00 23.36
C LEU A 239 3.37 4.36 24.44
N ILE A 240 2.26 5.00 24.79
CA ILE A 240 1.20 4.43 25.63
C ILE A 240 -0.01 4.24 24.74
N SER A 241 -0.55 3.04 24.70
CA SER A 241 -1.68 2.74 23.83
C SER A 241 -2.73 1.88 24.52
N SER A 242 -3.99 2.13 24.15
CA SER A 242 -5.16 1.34 24.51
C SER A 242 -5.94 0.96 23.25
N GLN A 243 -7.10 0.33 23.41
CA GLN A 243 -7.97 0.00 22.29
C GLN A 243 -8.49 1.23 21.53
N THR A 244 -8.71 2.34 22.23
CA THR A 244 -9.39 3.53 21.69
C THR A 244 -8.55 4.80 21.72
N ALA A 245 -7.37 4.77 22.36
CA ALA A 245 -6.54 5.95 22.50
C ALA A 245 -5.05 5.62 22.43
N MET A 246 -4.27 6.59 21.97
CA MET A 246 -2.82 6.51 21.88
C MET A 246 -2.19 7.81 22.40
N GLN A 247 -1.10 7.68 23.12
CA GLN A 247 -0.18 8.76 23.44
C GLN A 247 1.23 8.35 22.95
N LEU A 248 1.90 9.24 22.26
CA LEU A 248 3.29 9.08 21.84
C LEU A 248 4.06 10.35 22.23
N ASP A 249 5.09 10.17 23.06
CA ASP A 249 6.08 11.19 23.36
C ASP A 249 7.32 10.85 22.52
N LEU A 250 7.71 11.72 21.60
CA LEU A 250 8.75 11.47 20.61
C LEU A 250 9.83 12.55 20.68
N GLY A 251 11.03 12.17 21.08
CA GLY A 251 12.23 12.97 20.89
C GLY A 251 12.75 12.79 19.46
N ILE A 252 13.12 13.87 18.80
CA ILE A 252 13.68 13.88 17.44
C ILE A 252 14.98 14.69 17.49
N SER A 253 16.07 14.08 17.05
CA SER A 253 17.38 14.73 16.93
C SER A 253 17.83 14.63 15.47
N ILE A 254 17.92 15.78 14.80
CA ILE A 254 18.39 15.86 13.41
C ILE A 254 19.84 16.32 13.44
N GLY A 255 20.74 15.51 12.92
CA GLY A 255 22.17 15.76 12.93
C GLY A 255 22.89 15.10 11.77
N GLY A 256 24.14 14.73 11.97
CA GLY A 256 24.93 14.03 10.97
C GLY A 256 26.40 14.37 11.01
N THR A 257 27.08 14.17 9.87
CA THR A 257 28.49 14.54 9.70
C THR A 257 28.71 15.23 8.35
N ILE A 258 29.65 16.14 8.32
CA ILE A 258 30.25 16.72 7.09
C ILE A 258 31.73 16.36 7.08
N MET A 259 32.18 15.63 6.05
CA MET A 259 33.56 15.14 5.95
C MET A 259 34.03 14.40 7.23
N GLY A 260 33.11 13.64 7.86
CA GLY A 260 33.35 12.91 9.11
C GLY A 260 33.33 13.77 10.39
N ALA A 261 33.18 15.09 10.30
CA ALA A 261 33.03 15.96 11.47
C ALA A 261 31.55 16.07 11.87
N PRO A 262 31.18 15.87 13.15
CA PRO A 262 29.78 15.90 13.59
C PRO A 262 29.19 17.32 13.42
N ILE A 263 27.94 17.37 12.98
CA ILE A 263 27.08 18.56 12.98
C ILE A 263 26.39 18.60 14.35
N SER A 264 26.31 19.80 14.97
CA SER A 264 25.49 19.96 16.18
C SER A 264 24.05 19.57 15.88
N PRO A 265 23.46 18.66 16.65
CA PRO A 265 22.10 18.25 16.40
C PRO A 265 21.11 19.39 16.64
N THR A 266 19.96 19.30 15.99
CA THR A 266 18.76 20.09 16.28
C THR A 266 17.76 19.17 16.96
N ASP A 267 17.46 19.44 18.21
CA ASP A 267 16.58 18.61 19.02
C ASP A 267 15.16 19.18 19.04
N MET A 268 14.19 18.27 18.94
CA MET A 268 12.75 18.58 18.92
C MET A 268 12.00 17.56 19.76
N ASN A 269 10.92 18.00 20.38
CA ASN A 269 9.98 17.12 21.09
C ASN A 269 8.60 17.23 20.46
N LEU A 270 7.99 16.09 20.19
CA LEU A 270 6.64 15.98 19.66
C LEU A 270 5.83 15.07 20.59
N ASP A 271 4.82 15.64 21.23
CA ASP A 271 3.84 14.87 21.96
C ASP A 271 2.58 14.72 21.10
N MET A 272 2.12 13.50 20.94
CA MET A 272 0.93 13.16 20.19
C MET A 272 -0.07 12.43 21.08
N ARG A 273 -1.32 12.75 20.92
CA ARG A 273 -2.45 12.04 21.53
C ARG A 273 -3.52 11.81 20.48
N ALA A 274 -4.00 10.59 20.36
CA ALA A 274 -5.01 10.23 19.39
C ALA A 274 -6.21 9.56 20.07
N ASP A 275 -7.39 9.98 19.68
CA ASP A 275 -8.64 9.25 19.86
C ASP A 275 -8.91 8.50 18.54
N LEU A 276 -8.81 7.17 18.61
CA LEU A 276 -8.88 6.31 17.44
C LEU A 276 -10.29 6.02 16.97
N ASP A 277 -11.27 6.20 17.85
CA ASP A 277 -12.69 6.02 17.52
C ASP A 277 -13.21 7.23 16.74
N THR A 278 -12.76 8.43 17.11
CA THR A 278 -13.19 9.68 16.46
C THR A 278 -12.25 10.15 15.35
N GLY A 279 -11.01 9.61 15.31
CA GLY A 279 -9.98 10.07 14.37
C GLY A 279 -9.33 11.40 14.73
N LEU A 280 -9.56 11.90 15.95
CA LEU A 280 -8.96 13.16 16.41
C LEU A 280 -7.53 12.93 16.88
N LEU A 281 -6.59 13.69 16.30
CA LEU A 281 -5.20 13.76 16.67
C LEU A 281 -4.89 15.09 17.32
N TYR A 282 -4.21 15.06 18.45
CA TYR A 282 -3.69 16.24 19.13
C TYR A 282 -2.18 16.21 19.09
N LEU A 283 -1.57 17.33 18.73
CA LEU A 283 -0.13 17.49 18.57
C LEU A 283 0.34 18.66 19.44
N TYR A 284 1.46 18.43 20.12
CA TYR A 284 2.19 19.47 20.82
C TYR A 284 3.65 19.38 20.44
N PHE A 285 4.22 20.48 19.98
CA PHE A 285 5.54 20.52 19.42
C PHE A 285 6.38 21.60 20.09
N GLN A 286 7.62 21.28 20.46
CA GLN A 286 8.60 22.22 21.01
C GLN A 286 9.99 21.93 20.46
N SER A 287 10.74 23.03 20.18
CA SER A 287 12.16 22.96 19.83
C SER A 287 12.81 24.33 20.02
N GLU A 288 13.59 24.46 21.06
CA GLU A 288 14.43 25.66 21.29
C GLU A 288 15.52 25.80 20.21
N ASP A 289 16.06 24.68 19.73
CA ASP A 289 17.09 24.68 18.69
C ASP A 289 16.52 25.16 17.36
N LEU A 290 15.31 24.76 16.98
CA LEU A 290 14.65 25.21 15.76
C LEU A 290 14.32 26.70 15.84
N GLU A 291 13.80 27.18 16.98
CA GLU A 291 13.59 28.62 17.20
C GLU A 291 14.90 29.41 17.04
N TYR A 292 15.96 28.92 17.65
CA TYR A 292 17.30 29.55 17.54
C TYR A 292 17.79 29.58 16.09
N LEU A 293 17.65 28.46 15.35
CA LEU A 293 18.07 28.37 13.95
C LEU A 293 17.30 29.33 13.06
N LEU A 294 15.99 29.39 13.22
CA LEU A 294 15.11 30.27 12.43
C LEU A 294 15.41 31.75 12.72
N ASN A 295 15.53 32.11 13.98
CA ASN A 295 15.79 33.48 14.40
C ASN A 295 17.16 33.99 13.97
N ASN A 296 18.14 33.12 13.81
CA ASN A 296 19.50 33.53 13.43
C ASN A 296 19.81 33.40 11.93
N ASN A 297 19.07 32.61 11.17
CA ASN A 297 19.38 32.29 9.78
C ASN A 297 18.29 32.72 8.77
N VAL A 298 17.09 33.08 9.23
CA VAL A 298 15.97 33.44 8.34
C VAL A 298 15.71 34.93 8.41
N GLN A 299 15.75 35.60 7.25
CA GLN A 299 15.31 36.97 7.08
C GLN A 299 14.20 37.06 6.07
N VAL A 300 13.11 37.77 6.38
CA VAL A 300 12.05 38.08 5.44
C VAL A 300 12.07 39.54 5.08
N ASN A 301 12.25 39.85 3.78
CA ASN A 301 12.42 41.19 3.25
C ASN A 301 13.64 41.98 3.88
N GLY A 302 14.68 41.25 4.33
CA GLY A 302 15.86 41.84 4.96
C GLY A 302 15.71 42.18 6.44
N GLU A 303 14.58 41.80 7.06
CA GLU A 303 14.36 41.94 8.50
C GLU A 303 14.43 40.58 9.17
N THR A 304 15.09 40.52 10.33
CA THR A 304 15.10 39.32 11.18
C THR A 304 13.69 39.16 11.79
N ILE A 305 13.08 38.01 11.62
CA ILE A 305 11.79 37.70 12.24
C ILE A 305 12.07 37.03 13.58
N GLU A 306 11.39 37.47 14.63
CA GLU A 306 11.37 36.76 15.89
C GLU A 306 10.30 35.62 15.77
N PHE A 307 10.80 34.42 15.56
CA PHE A 307 9.98 33.20 15.49
C PHE A 307 9.90 32.56 16.86
N GLN A 308 8.69 32.21 17.29
CA GLN A 308 8.45 31.48 18.51
C GLN A 308 7.41 30.39 18.21
N ILE A 309 7.70 29.15 18.62
CA ILE A 309 6.77 28.04 18.56
C ILE A 309 5.72 28.25 19.64
N PRO A 310 4.43 28.36 19.29
CA PRO A 310 3.39 28.60 20.30
C PRO A 310 3.28 27.43 21.30
N ASP A 311 3.26 27.74 22.59
CA ASP A 311 3.04 26.79 23.68
C ASP A 311 1.55 26.41 23.74
N GLN A 312 1.13 25.57 22.80
CA GLN A 312 -0.27 25.12 22.70
C GLN A 312 -0.41 23.78 21.98
N TRP A 313 -1.49 23.10 22.28
CA TRP A 313 -1.91 21.89 21.54
C TRP A 313 -2.65 22.27 20.27
N TYR A 314 -2.34 21.55 19.19
CA TYR A 314 -3.05 21.61 17.91
C TYR A 314 -3.91 20.36 17.77
N SER A 315 -5.08 20.47 17.18
CA SER A 315 -5.95 19.33 16.86
C SER A 315 -6.08 19.18 15.34
N LEU A 316 -6.05 17.94 14.89
CA LEU A 316 -6.23 17.55 13.50
C LEU A 316 -7.29 16.45 13.44
N ASP A 317 -8.29 16.64 12.60
CA ASP A 317 -9.28 15.59 12.30
C ASP A 317 -8.73 14.71 11.17
N MET A 318 -8.04 13.63 11.58
CA MET A 318 -7.42 12.68 10.64
C MET A 318 -8.47 11.97 9.78
N LYS A 319 -9.65 11.67 10.37
CA LYS A 319 -10.75 11.08 9.62
C LYS A 319 -11.17 12.00 8.46
N ALA A 320 -11.42 13.27 8.75
CA ALA A 320 -11.80 14.22 7.70
C ALA A 320 -10.71 14.37 6.63
N VAL A 321 -9.42 14.43 7.04
CA VAL A 321 -8.27 14.53 6.09
C VAL A 321 -8.18 13.32 5.19
N TYR A 322 -8.26 12.11 5.73
CA TYR A 322 -8.16 10.89 4.93
C TYR A 322 -9.40 10.68 4.04
N ASP A 323 -10.60 10.93 4.58
CA ASP A 323 -11.84 10.81 3.80
C ASP A 323 -11.93 11.85 2.68
N GLU A 324 -11.35 13.04 2.86
CA GLU A 324 -11.24 14.05 1.80
C GLU A 324 -10.21 13.66 0.72
N ALA A 325 -9.07 13.10 1.13
CA ALA A 325 -7.98 12.77 0.21
C ALA A 325 -8.24 11.49 -0.61
N TYR A 326 -8.83 10.46 0.00
CA TYR A 326 -8.94 9.12 -0.57
C TYR A 326 -10.38 8.61 -0.73
N GLY A 327 -11.37 9.36 -0.25
CA GLY A 327 -12.78 9.05 -0.35
C GLY A 327 -13.44 8.69 1.00
N PRO A 328 -14.77 8.81 1.06
CA PRO A 328 -15.52 8.55 2.29
C PRO A 328 -15.36 7.11 2.77
N GLY A 329 -15.03 6.92 4.06
CA GLY A 329 -14.86 5.61 4.68
C GLY A 329 -13.42 5.10 4.69
N PHE A 330 -12.47 5.79 4.03
CA PHE A 330 -11.06 5.38 4.00
C PHE A 330 -10.42 5.30 5.39
N TYR A 331 -10.73 6.24 6.28
CA TYR A 331 -10.21 6.19 7.64
C TYR A 331 -10.70 4.96 8.41
N GLU A 332 -11.99 4.61 8.29
CA GLU A 332 -12.55 3.40 8.90
C GLU A 332 -11.89 2.13 8.37
N GLU A 333 -11.61 2.08 7.06
CA GLU A 333 -10.90 0.96 6.44
C GLU A 333 -9.47 0.85 6.98
N LEU A 334 -8.73 1.96 7.06
CA LEU A 334 -7.40 2.03 7.67
C LEU A 334 -7.43 1.55 9.13
N VAL A 335 -8.42 1.95 9.90
CA VAL A 335 -8.63 1.49 11.29
C VAL A 335 -8.99 0.00 11.33
N ALA A 336 -9.81 -0.49 10.40
CA ALA A 336 -10.21 -1.90 10.30
C ALA A 336 -9.02 -2.79 9.94
N LEU A 337 -8.18 -2.42 8.97
CA LEU A 337 -6.92 -3.13 8.66
C LEU A 337 -6.03 -3.24 9.89
N SER A 338 -5.96 -2.20 10.70
CA SER A 338 -5.23 -2.25 11.96
C SER A 338 -5.87 -3.19 13.01
N ALA A 339 -7.05 -3.72 12.75
CA ALA A 339 -7.82 -4.62 13.63
C ALA A 339 -7.88 -6.08 13.14
N VAL A 340 -6.97 -6.49 12.25
CA VAL A 340 -6.85 -7.85 11.71
C VAL A 340 -6.98 -8.94 12.79
N SER A 341 -7.62 -10.05 12.43
CA SER A 341 -8.02 -11.14 13.35
C SER A 341 -6.87 -11.62 14.25
N GLN A 342 -7.18 -11.95 15.49
CA GLN A 342 -6.18 -12.40 16.48
C GLN A 342 -5.50 -13.73 16.09
N GLU A 343 -6.00 -14.41 15.08
CA GLU A 343 -5.52 -15.70 14.61
C GLU A 343 -4.82 -15.61 13.24
N ALA A 344 -4.84 -14.43 12.59
CA ALA A 344 -4.22 -14.27 11.28
C ALA A 344 -2.70 -14.45 11.32
N THR A 345 -2.15 -15.16 10.36
CA THR A 345 -0.70 -15.23 10.12
C THR A 345 -0.20 -13.92 9.54
N PHE A 346 1.12 -13.72 9.56
CA PHE A 346 1.71 -12.55 8.92
C PHE A 346 1.42 -12.53 7.40
N ALA A 347 1.46 -13.69 6.75
CA ALA A 347 1.12 -13.82 5.33
C ALA A 347 -0.31 -13.35 5.02
N GLN A 348 -1.29 -13.71 5.87
CA GLN A 348 -2.68 -13.22 5.73
C GLN A 348 -2.78 -11.71 5.96
N THR A 349 -2.04 -11.17 6.93
CA THR A 349 -1.97 -9.73 7.19
C THR A 349 -1.36 -8.98 6.00
N LEU A 350 -0.32 -9.56 5.39
CA LEU A 350 0.32 -9.02 4.19
C LEU A 350 -0.64 -9.02 3.00
N GLU A 351 -1.38 -10.10 2.79
CA GLU A 351 -2.41 -10.20 1.75
C GLU A 351 -3.47 -9.11 1.91
N GLU A 352 -4.03 -8.94 3.12
CA GLU A 352 -5.02 -7.88 3.40
C GLU A 352 -4.44 -6.49 3.16
N LEU A 353 -3.18 -6.24 3.54
CA LEU A 353 -2.50 -4.97 3.29
C LEU A 353 -2.36 -4.70 1.78
N LEU A 354 -1.88 -5.68 1.01
CA LEU A 354 -1.67 -5.53 -0.43
C LEU A 354 -2.98 -5.38 -1.23
N LYS A 355 -4.09 -5.92 -0.72
CA LYS A 355 -5.42 -5.76 -1.31
C LYS A 355 -6.11 -4.45 -0.93
N SER A 356 -5.62 -3.77 0.11
CA SER A 356 -6.26 -2.54 0.60
C SER A 356 -5.91 -1.31 -0.23
N ASP A 357 -6.78 -0.31 -0.19
CA ASP A 357 -6.53 1.00 -0.80
C ASP A 357 -5.57 1.88 0.02
N THR A 358 -5.04 1.37 1.15
CA THR A 358 -4.12 2.12 2.01
C THR A 358 -2.71 2.26 1.42
N LEU A 359 -2.33 1.40 0.47
CA LEU A 359 -1.08 1.56 -0.28
C LEU A 359 -1.34 2.36 -1.54
N ILE A 360 -0.63 3.45 -1.70
CA ILE A 360 -0.74 4.31 -2.89
C ILE A 360 0.08 3.68 -4.02
N LEU A 361 -0.60 3.16 -5.04
CA LEU A 361 0.07 2.62 -6.22
C LEU A 361 0.44 3.74 -7.19
N THR A 362 1.66 3.65 -7.71
CA THR A 362 2.17 4.49 -8.80
C THR A 362 2.85 3.62 -9.84
N SER A 363 3.20 4.18 -10.98
CA SER A 363 3.92 3.45 -12.04
C SER A 363 5.34 3.01 -11.62
N THR A 364 5.85 3.53 -10.51
CA THR A 364 7.15 3.20 -9.91
C THR A 364 7.04 2.57 -8.52
N ALA A 365 5.83 2.34 -8.03
CA ALA A 365 5.52 1.70 -6.76
C ALA A 365 4.25 0.87 -6.92
N THR A 366 4.39 -0.28 -7.57
CA THR A 366 3.32 -1.26 -7.82
C THR A 366 3.14 -2.19 -6.61
N THR A 367 2.10 -3.02 -6.63
CA THR A 367 1.92 -4.06 -5.60
C THR A 367 3.13 -5.00 -5.52
N SER A 368 3.75 -5.33 -6.66
CA SER A 368 4.96 -6.17 -6.71
C SER A 368 6.16 -5.47 -6.05
N ASP A 369 6.34 -4.17 -6.25
CA ASP A 369 7.41 -3.40 -5.62
C ASP A 369 7.23 -3.34 -4.10
N TYR A 370 5.99 -3.13 -3.62
CA TYR A 370 5.68 -3.19 -2.19
C TYR A 370 5.94 -4.57 -1.60
N LEU A 371 5.53 -5.64 -2.29
CA LEU A 371 5.79 -7.02 -1.84
C LEU A 371 7.28 -7.30 -1.78
N GLU A 372 8.07 -6.90 -2.78
CA GLU A 372 9.51 -7.08 -2.79
C GLU A 372 10.18 -6.36 -1.61
N ALA A 373 9.85 -5.09 -1.38
CA ALA A 373 10.38 -4.31 -0.26
C ALA A 373 10.01 -4.94 1.10
N LEU A 374 8.76 -5.42 1.25
CA LEU A 374 8.32 -6.09 2.47
C LEU A 374 9.01 -7.45 2.66
N ASN A 375 9.24 -8.21 1.58
CA ASN A 375 10.02 -9.45 1.62
C ASN A 375 11.45 -9.19 2.08
N GLN A 376 12.14 -8.19 1.52
CA GLN A 376 13.50 -7.83 1.91
C GLN A 376 13.60 -7.45 3.38
N LEU A 377 12.58 -6.78 3.93
CA LEU A 377 12.58 -6.33 5.31
C LEU A 377 12.08 -7.39 6.30
N LEU A 378 11.07 -8.19 5.93
CA LEU A 378 10.31 -9.03 6.86
C LEU A 378 10.34 -10.53 6.53
N GLY A 379 10.87 -10.90 5.37
CA GLY A 379 10.99 -12.28 4.93
C GLY A 379 12.07 -13.06 5.69
N ASP A 380 11.82 -14.33 5.96
CA ASP A 380 12.72 -15.18 6.73
C ASP A 380 14.09 -15.32 6.11
N SER A 381 14.19 -15.34 4.77
CA SER A 381 15.45 -15.50 4.03
C SER A 381 16.38 -14.29 4.19
N HIS A 382 15.86 -13.13 4.53
CA HIS A 382 16.59 -11.88 4.65
C HIS A 382 17.13 -11.60 6.06
N PHE A 383 16.66 -12.34 7.07
CA PHE A 383 17.15 -12.17 8.43
C PHE A 383 18.54 -12.80 8.65
N GLN A 384 19.47 -12.00 9.10
CA GLN A 384 20.79 -12.42 9.54
C GLN A 384 20.82 -12.56 11.06
N LYS A 385 21.26 -13.71 11.57
CA LYS A 385 21.31 -14.00 12.99
C LYS A 385 22.67 -13.65 13.58
N SER A 386 22.66 -12.84 14.65
CA SER A 386 23.84 -12.57 15.49
C SER A 386 23.47 -12.70 16.96
N GLY A 387 23.96 -13.75 17.62
CA GLY A 387 23.60 -14.04 19.03
C GLY A 387 22.10 -14.31 19.20
N SER A 388 21.42 -13.45 19.96
CA SER A 388 19.98 -13.50 20.21
C SER A 388 19.19 -12.54 19.32
N THR A 389 19.83 -11.89 18.35
CA THR A 389 19.21 -10.89 17.48
C THR A 389 19.15 -11.39 16.04
N TYR A 390 18.02 -11.24 15.40
CA TYR A 390 17.86 -11.34 13.97
C TYR A 390 17.73 -9.92 13.38
N THR A 391 18.45 -9.64 12.31
CA THR A 391 18.45 -8.34 11.65
C THR A 391 18.19 -8.51 10.16
N SER A 392 17.25 -7.75 9.62
CA SER A 392 17.10 -7.55 8.19
C SER A 392 17.38 -6.10 7.80
N THR A 393 17.67 -5.87 6.53
CA THR A 393 18.05 -4.56 6.01
C THR A 393 17.31 -4.32 4.70
N LEU A 394 16.69 -3.16 4.58
CA LEU A 394 16.15 -2.64 3.33
C LEU A 394 16.92 -1.37 2.97
N GLU A 395 17.51 -1.35 1.78
CA GLU A 395 18.17 -0.16 1.22
C GLU A 395 17.39 0.33 0.02
N GLN A 396 16.84 1.55 0.12
CA GLN A 396 16.06 2.15 -0.96
C GLN A 396 16.26 3.66 -1.00
N ASP A 397 16.55 4.21 -2.18
CA ASP A 397 16.70 5.64 -2.43
C ASP A 397 17.68 6.36 -1.48
N GLY A 398 18.76 5.66 -1.10
CA GLY A 398 19.76 6.17 -0.18
C GLY A 398 19.34 6.15 1.30
N VAL A 399 18.21 5.53 1.61
CA VAL A 399 17.76 5.26 2.99
C VAL A 399 18.00 3.80 3.32
N THR A 400 18.57 3.54 4.49
CA THR A 400 18.75 2.18 5.03
C THR A 400 17.80 1.99 6.20
N LEU A 401 16.90 1.01 6.09
CA LEU A 401 16.04 0.55 7.17
C LEU A 401 16.63 -0.73 7.76
N LEU A 402 16.78 -0.76 9.08
CA LEU A 402 17.19 -1.93 9.83
C LEU A 402 16.03 -2.40 10.71
N PHE A 403 15.65 -3.65 10.57
CA PHE A 403 14.65 -4.26 11.42
C PHE A 403 15.28 -5.35 12.27
N HIS A 404 15.13 -5.23 13.59
CA HIS A 404 15.71 -6.15 14.55
C HIS A 404 14.61 -6.93 15.27
N LEU A 405 14.81 -8.25 15.40
CA LEU A 405 14.00 -9.10 16.26
C LEU A 405 14.90 -9.69 17.35
N TYR A 406 14.54 -9.47 18.58
CA TYR A 406 15.24 -10.02 19.73
C TYR A 406 14.61 -11.33 20.16
N THR A 407 15.43 -12.31 20.54
CA THR A 407 14.95 -13.64 20.94
C THR A 407 15.48 -14.07 22.30
N SER A 408 14.66 -14.78 23.05
CA SER A 408 15.05 -15.48 24.28
C SER A 408 14.47 -16.89 24.28
N GLY A 409 15.31 -17.90 24.55
CA GLY A 409 14.88 -19.29 24.49
C GLY A 409 14.43 -19.76 23.09
N GLY A 410 14.87 -19.08 22.03
CA GLY A 410 14.49 -19.38 20.65
C GLY A 410 13.14 -18.79 20.20
N GLN A 411 12.51 -18.00 21.04
CA GLN A 411 11.26 -17.29 20.73
C GLN A 411 11.51 -15.79 20.65
N VAL A 412 10.82 -15.10 19.76
CA VAL A 412 10.85 -13.63 19.68
C VAL A 412 10.27 -13.05 20.97
N ASN A 413 10.98 -12.07 21.52
CA ASN A 413 10.59 -11.38 22.76
C ASN A 413 10.83 -9.85 22.71
N GLY A 414 11.08 -9.30 21.54
CA GLY A 414 11.23 -7.88 21.29
C GLY A 414 11.55 -7.57 19.84
N TYR A 415 11.50 -6.32 19.45
CA TYR A 415 11.85 -5.78 18.13
C TYR A 415 12.57 -4.43 18.29
#